data_0bdf9d143c64fb43692559a61bba8e1e
#
_entry.id   0bdf9d143c64fb43692559a61bba8e1e
#
_cell.length_a   1.000
_cell.length_b   1.000
_cell.length_c   1.000
_cell.angle_alpha   90.00
_cell.angle_beta   90.00
_cell.angle_gamma   90.00
#
_symmetry.space_group_name_H-M   'P 1'
#
loop_
_entity.id
_entity.type
_entity.pdbx_description
1 polymer ?
#
loop_
_entity_poly.entity_id
_entity_poly.type
_entity_poly.pdbx_seq_one_letter_code
_entity_poly.pdbx_strand_id
1 'polypeptide(L)'
;PGWGVPGTGDRLGLALGWYSSAGIPCENDSGEVLGADITTGCVPVNMFAPSLMGQVVGDFATQAERDYLFDTRDFTTEYTQNIVSAYANGELFSLPGGEVLFGIGAEYRTDEIKSVPDDVAADGLFFGFFSDLGAVGEKDTMEYFAEVELPLLAGVPMFQELTANISTRHTKDEYYGGAWTYSGKLAWRPIDSLLLRGTVGTSYRAPNLRENFLLGQTGFQNLTDPCVVPDAAYDPINGYDPNNDNRPAEVLSNCQAQGIDPTTFVNGGNQVYSVEIDGGGALDLAEEKS
;
A
#
# COMPACT_ATOMS: atom_id res chain seq x y z
N PRO A 1 18.11 -9.49 11.60
CA PRO A 1 17.24 -10.54 12.06
C PRO A 1 16.27 -10.75 10.95
N GLY A 2 15.93 -10.93 10.04
CA GLY A 2 15.05 -11.25 8.96
C GLY A 2 15.71 -12.12 7.90
N TRP A 3 16.96 -12.43 8.09
CA TRP A 3 17.75 -13.23 7.15
C TRP A 3 17.76 -14.73 7.51
N GLY A 4 17.04 -15.11 8.56
CA GLY A 4 17.04 -16.46 9.12
C GLY A 4 15.87 -17.33 8.71
N VAL A 5 15.05 -16.91 7.75
CA VAL A 5 14.11 -17.82 7.09
C VAL A 5 14.88 -18.55 6.00
N PRO A 6 14.62 -19.81 5.68
CA PRO A 6 15.24 -20.49 4.55
C PRO A 6 14.82 -19.78 3.26
N GLY A 7 15.35 -18.59 3.11
CA GLY A 7 15.10 -17.67 2.02
C GLY A 7 16.37 -17.38 1.25
N THR A 8 16.25 -16.58 0.23
CA THR A 8 17.34 -16.19 -0.67
C THR A 8 18.54 -15.58 0.06
N GLY A 9 18.33 -14.95 1.24
CA GLY A 9 19.42 -14.36 2.03
C GLY A 9 20.38 -15.39 2.59
N ASP A 10 19.86 -16.46 3.19
CA ASP A 10 20.68 -17.54 3.75
C ASP A 10 21.36 -18.35 2.65
N ARG A 11 20.63 -18.61 1.58
CA ARG A 11 21.18 -19.26 0.39
C ARG A 11 22.33 -18.45 -0.20
N LEU A 12 22.18 -17.13 -0.28
CA LEU A 12 23.23 -16.25 -0.79
C LEU A 12 24.43 -16.19 0.15
N GLY A 13 24.20 -16.09 1.47
CA GLY A 13 25.27 -16.11 2.48
C GLY A 13 26.08 -17.39 2.45
N LEU A 14 25.42 -18.53 2.34
CA LEU A 14 26.06 -19.84 2.18
C LEU A 14 26.78 -19.95 0.83
N ALA A 15 26.15 -19.49 -0.23
CA ALA A 15 26.71 -19.50 -1.59
C ALA A 15 27.96 -18.61 -1.72
N LEU A 16 28.00 -17.48 -1.00
CA LEU A 16 29.15 -16.58 -0.96
C LEU A 16 30.33 -17.12 -0.13
N GLY A 17 30.16 -18.24 0.55
CA GLY A 17 31.21 -18.84 1.34
C GLY A 17 31.58 -18.06 2.60
N TRP A 18 30.72 -17.18 3.07
CA TRP A 18 30.94 -16.44 4.35
C TRP A 18 31.05 -17.37 5.55
N TYR A 19 30.52 -18.58 5.40
CA TYR A 19 30.63 -19.64 6.40
C TYR A 19 31.62 -20.75 5.98
N SER A 20 32.14 -20.70 4.74
CA SER A 20 32.91 -21.83 4.17
C SER A 20 34.30 -22.01 4.77
N SER A 21 34.89 -20.96 5.34
CA SER A 21 36.21 -21.07 5.99
C SER A 21 36.21 -21.92 7.27
N ALA A 22 35.01 -22.18 7.82
CA ALA A 22 34.80 -22.93 9.05
C ALA A 22 34.08 -24.29 8.81
N GLY A 23 33.73 -24.62 7.57
CA GLY A 23 32.98 -25.83 7.26
C GLY A 23 31.62 -25.87 7.95
N ILE A 24 30.96 -24.71 8.10
CA ILE A 24 29.61 -24.65 8.66
C ILE A 24 28.66 -25.13 7.57
N PRO A 25 27.95 -26.21 7.82
CA PRO A 25 27.01 -26.79 6.87
C PRO A 25 25.73 -25.93 6.80
N CYS A 26 24.95 -26.11 5.74
CA CYS A 26 23.60 -25.56 5.67
C CYS A 26 22.79 -26.01 6.87
N GLU A 27 22.17 -25.07 7.56
CA GLU A 27 21.27 -25.34 8.68
C GLU A 27 19.82 -25.14 8.21
N ASN A 28 18.89 -25.97 8.72
CA ASN A 28 17.45 -25.71 8.58
C ASN A 28 16.98 -24.75 9.69
N ASP A 29 15.71 -24.36 9.66
CA ASP A 29 15.10 -23.45 10.64
C ASP A 29 15.18 -23.93 12.10
N SER A 30 15.46 -25.20 12.31
CA SER A 30 15.63 -25.81 13.64
C SER A 30 17.09 -25.77 14.11
N GLY A 31 18.00 -25.16 13.34
CA GLY A 31 19.44 -25.17 13.60
C GLY A 31 20.08 -26.54 13.33
N GLU A 32 19.39 -27.40 12.60
CA GLU A 32 19.93 -28.69 12.20
C GLU A 32 20.85 -28.51 10.99
N VAL A 33 22.03 -28.99 11.14
CA VAL A 33 23.08 -28.94 10.15
C VAL A 33 22.80 -29.91 9.01
N LEU A 34 22.44 -29.41 7.82
CA LEU A 34 22.10 -30.23 6.66
C LEU A 34 23.29 -30.74 5.87
N GLY A 35 24.51 -30.35 6.26
CA GLY A 35 25.73 -30.72 5.56
C GLY A 35 26.01 -29.85 4.31
N ALA A 36 27.27 -29.75 3.92
CA ALA A 36 27.71 -29.01 2.71
C ALA A 36 27.57 -29.84 1.43
N ASP A 37 26.68 -30.81 1.39
CA ASP A 37 26.53 -31.72 0.23
C ASP A 37 25.39 -31.22 -0.67
N ILE A 38 25.61 -31.26 -1.98
CA ILE A 38 24.60 -30.99 -3.02
C ILE A 38 23.32 -31.83 -2.80
N THR A 39 23.44 -32.99 -2.17
CA THR A 39 22.31 -33.84 -1.82
C THR A 39 21.37 -33.24 -0.75
N THR A 40 21.80 -32.19 -0.03
CA THR A 40 21.02 -31.48 0.96
C THR A 40 20.33 -30.23 0.41
N GLY A 41 20.41 -29.97 -0.89
CA GLY A 41 19.79 -28.82 -1.55
C GLY A 41 20.60 -27.53 -1.53
N CYS A 42 21.78 -27.52 -0.91
CA CYS A 42 22.69 -26.38 -0.96
C CYS A 42 23.55 -26.41 -2.22
N VAL A 43 23.54 -25.30 -2.97
CA VAL A 43 24.37 -25.13 -4.17
C VAL A 43 25.39 -24.02 -3.93
N PRO A 44 26.69 -24.30 -3.92
CA PRO A 44 27.72 -23.27 -3.82
C PRO A 44 27.70 -22.37 -5.07
N VAL A 45 27.62 -21.06 -4.88
CA VAL A 45 27.61 -20.08 -5.95
C VAL A 45 28.94 -19.32 -5.98
N ASN A 46 29.60 -19.32 -7.14
CA ASN A 46 30.81 -18.55 -7.33
C ASN A 46 30.52 -17.16 -7.88
N MET A 47 30.40 -16.16 -7.00
CA MET A 47 30.21 -14.78 -7.38
C MET A 47 31.35 -14.13 -8.15
N PHE A 48 32.50 -14.77 -8.22
CA PHE A 48 33.69 -14.34 -8.98
C PHE A 48 33.89 -15.16 -10.24
N ALA A 49 32.90 -15.92 -10.67
CA ALA A 49 32.99 -16.70 -11.90
C ALA A 49 33.24 -15.78 -13.11
N PRO A 50 34.08 -16.23 -14.10
CA PRO A 50 34.30 -15.45 -15.32
C PRO A 50 33.03 -15.17 -16.12
N SER A 51 31.99 -15.99 -15.96
CA SER A 51 30.67 -15.78 -16.56
C SER A 51 29.91 -14.57 -15.99
N LEU A 52 30.15 -14.19 -14.73
CA LEU A 52 29.60 -12.99 -14.08
C LEU A 52 30.51 -11.78 -14.31
N MET A 53 31.82 -12.00 -14.34
CA MET A 53 32.83 -10.95 -14.42
C MET A 53 33.27 -10.75 -15.87
N GLY A 54 33.32 -9.50 -16.31
CA GLY A 54 33.86 -9.15 -17.62
C GLY A 54 32.89 -9.26 -18.81
N GLN A 55 31.60 -9.49 -18.54
CA GLN A 55 30.55 -9.44 -19.55
C GLN A 55 29.69 -8.17 -19.33
N VAL A 56 29.10 -7.63 -20.41
CA VAL A 56 28.13 -6.51 -20.31
C VAL A 56 26.89 -6.95 -19.55
N VAL A 57 26.48 -8.19 -19.73
CA VAL A 57 25.46 -8.87 -18.94
C VAL A 57 26.06 -10.20 -18.52
N GLY A 58 26.44 -10.31 -17.26
CA GLY A 58 26.95 -11.53 -16.66
C GLY A 58 25.82 -12.49 -16.32
N ASP A 59 26.16 -13.78 -16.22
CA ASP A 59 25.26 -14.83 -15.78
C ASP A 59 25.98 -15.82 -14.86
N PHE A 60 25.24 -16.54 -14.03
CA PHE A 60 25.77 -17.59 -13.17
C PHE A 60 26.34 -18.75 -14.02
N ALA A 61 27.34 -19.41 -13.49
CA ALA A 61 28.11 -20.40 -14.26
C ALA A 61 27.29 -21.64 -14.65
N THR A 62 26.32 -21.99 -13.80
CA THR A 62 25.54 -23.22 -13.99
C THR A 62 24.04 -22.98 -13.84
N GLN A 63 23.23 -23.86 -14.40
CA GLN A 63 21.78 -23.85 -14.22
C GLN A 63 21.43 -24.12 -12.77
N ALA A 64 22.16 -24.99 -12.08
CA ALA A 64 21.92 -25.30 -10.67
C ALA A 64 22.08 -24.07 -9.76
N GLU A 65 23.06 -23.19 -10.04
CA GLU A 65 23.21 -21.93 -9.32
C GLU A 65 22.03 -20.98 -9.56
N ARG A 66 21.51 -20.92 -10.80
CA ARG A 66 20.33 -20.11 -11.11
C ARG A 66 19.08 -20.65 -10.43
N ASP A 67 18.82 -21.94 -10.54
CA ASP A 67 17.65 -22.59 -9.94
C ASP A 67 17.66 -22.48 -8.40
N TYR A 68 18.85 -22.37 -7.81
CA TYR A 68 19.04 -22.19 -6.38
C TYR A 68 18.76 -20.75 -5.91
N LEU A 69 19.16 -19.76 -6.72
CA LEU A 69 19.11 -18.33 -6.34
C LEU A 69 17.86 -17.61 -6.82
N PHE A 70 17.25 -18.10 -7.90
CA PHE A 70 16.11 -17.42 -8.52
C PHE A 70 14.89 -18.32 -8.53
N ASP A 71 13.76 -17.70 -8.26
CA ASP A 71 12.46 -18.32 -8.39
C ASP A 71 11.50 -17.34 -9.06
N THR A 72 10.32 -17.80 -9.44
CA THR A 72 9.30 -17.00 -10.09
C THR A 72 8.26 -16.61 -9.04
N ARG A 73 7.85 -15.35 -9.04
CA ARG A 73 6.72 -14.91 -8.26
C ARG A 73 5.46 -14.99 -9.12
N ASP A 74 4.53 -15.85 -8.72
CA ASP A 74 3.23 -15.98 -9.35
C ASP A 74 2.13 -15.51 -8.41
N PHE A 75 1.17 -14.79 -8.95
CA PHE A 75 -0.03 -14.43 -8.22
C PHE A 75 -1.22 -14.36 -9.16
N THR A 76 -2.39 -14.72 -8.65
CA THR A 76 -3.65 -14.58 -9.36
C THR A 76 -4.56 -13.64 -8.59
N THR A 77 -5.06 -12.62 -9.26
CA THR A 77 -6.08 -11.74 -8.69
C THR A 77 -7.33 -11.85 -9.53
N GLU A 78 -8.41 -12.26 -8.89
CA GLU A 78 -9.76 -12.29 -9.45
C GLU A 78 -10.56 -11.16 -8.78
N TYR A 79 -11.19 -10.35 -9.62
CA TYR A 79 -12.10 -9.30 -9.19
C TYR A 79 -13.45 -9.54 -9.85
N THR A 80 -14.46 -9.79 -9.04
CA THR A 80 -15.83 -10.01 -9.50
C THR A 80 -16.69 -8.83 -9.10
N GLN A 81 -17.43 -8.28 -10.06
CA GLN A 81 -18.37 -7.20 -9.81
C GLN A 81 -19.73 -7.56 -10.40
N ASN A 82 -20.77 -7.48 -9.57
CA ASN A 82 -22.15 -7.63 -9.98
C ASN A 82 -22.87 -6.30 -9.76
N ILE A 83 -23.48 -5.77 -10.80
CA ILE A 83 -24.20 -4.49 -10.76
C ILE A 83 -25.62 -4.69 -11.26
N VAL A 84 -26.57 -4.20 -10.46
CA VAL A 84 -27.96 -4.07 -10.85
C VAL A 84 -28.34 -2.61 -10.73
N SER A 85 -28.75 -1.98 -11.83
CA SER A 85 -29.14 -0.58 -11.84
C SER A 85 -30.50 -0.37 -12.52
N ALA A 86 -31.20 0.64 -12.05
CA ALA A 86 -32.43 1.11 -12.67
C ALA A 86 -32.40 2.64 -12.68
N TYR A 87 -32.77 3.23 -13.82
CA TYR A 87 -32.87 4.68 -13.94
C TYR A 87 -34.07 5.09 -14.79
N ALA A 88 -34.56 6.30 -14.53
CA ALA A 88 -35.58 6.94 -15.34
C ALA A 88 -35.18 8.40 -15.59
N ASN A 89 -35.45 8.88 -16.75
CA ASN A 89 -35.23 10.26 -17.14
C ASN A 89 -36.35 10.76 -18.02
N GLY A 90 -36.54 12.07 -18.06
CA GLY A 90 -37.60 12.67 -18.87
C GLY A 90 -37.67 14.19 -18.74
N GLU A 91 -38.68 14.74 -19.32
CA GLU A 91 -39.02 16.16 -19.27
C GLU A 91 -40.05 16.42 -18.17
N LEU A 92 -39.95 17.51 -17.45
CA LEU A 92 -40.90 17.88 -16.39
C LEU A 92 -41.82 19.00 -16.84
N PHE A 93 -41.27 20.14 -17.21
CA PHE A 93 -41.98 21.34 -17.65
C PHE A 93 -41.04 22.24 -18.42
N SER A 94 -41.60 23.23 -19.13
CA SER A 94 -40.80 24.18 -19.92
C SER A 94 -40.44 25.43 -19.10
N LEU A 95 -39.22 25.88 -19.23
CA LEU A 95 -38.70 27.20 -18.83
C LEU A 95 -38.45 28.07 -20.06
N PRO A 96 -38.18 29.36 -19.92
CA PRO A 96 -37.87 30.23 -21.07
C PRO A 96 -36.64 29.78 -21.89
N GLY A 97 -35.77 29.00 -21.31
CA GLY A 97 -34.59 28.43 -21.97
C GLY A 97 -34.78 27.07 -22.61
N GLY A 98 -35.90 26.38 -22.34
CA GLY A 98 -36.18 25.04 -22.83
C GLY A 98 -36.85 24.12 -21.82
N GLU A 99 -36.93 22.83 -22.14
CA GLU A 99 -37.51 21.81 -21.27
C GLU A 99 -36.59 21.47 -20.09
N VAL A 100 -37.16 21.42 -18.88
CA VAL A 100 -36.45 20.95 -17.67
C VAL A 100 -36.31 19.44 -17.76
N LEU A 101 -35.09 18.96 -17.72
CA LEU A 101 -34.79 17.54 -17.76
C LEU A 101 -34.50 17.02 -16.35
N PHE A 102 -34.96 15.81 -16.05
CA PHE A 102 -34.62 15.13 -14.82
C PHE A 102 -34.05 13.74 -15.08
N GLY A 103 -33.25 13.27 -14.18
CA GLY A 103 -32.78 11.89 -14.11
C GLY A 103 -32.78 11.41 -12.67
N ILE A 104 -33.30 10.23 -12.44
CA ILE A 104 -33.25 9.54 -11.13
C ILE A 104 -32.81 8.10 -11.35
N GLY A 105 -32.11 7.55 -10.38
CA GLY A 105 -31.71 6.15 -10.44
C GLY A 105 -31.30 5.57 -9.11
N ALA A 106 -31.21 4.25 -9.13
CA ALA A 106 -30.69 3.46 -8.03
C ALA A 106 -29.78 2.37 -8.61
N GLU A 107 -28.72 2.06 -7.87
CA GLU A 107 -27.76 1.02 -8.19
C GLU A 107 -27.45 0.20 -6.93
N TYR A 108 -27.35 -1.10 -7.11
CA TYR A 108 -26.82 -2.02 -6.14
C TYR A 108 -25.63 -2.75 -6.76
N ARG A 109 -24.53 -2.77 -6.03
CA ARG A 109 -23.26 -3.35 -6.50
C ARG A 109 -22.67 -4.22 -5.42
N THR A 110 -22.25 -5.43 -5.80
CA THR A 110 -21.40 -6.30 -5.01
C THR A 110 -20.03 -6.38 -5.67
N ASP A 111 -19.00 -6.07 -4.94
CA ASP A 111 -17.60 -6.16 -5.36
C ASP A 111 -16.89 -7.24 -4.53
N GLU A 112 -16.23 -8.19 -5.18
CA GLU A 112 -15.46 -9.26 -4.55
C GLU A 112 -14.02 -9.23 -5.06
N ILE A 113 -13.06 -9.41 -4.15
CA ILE A 113 -11.64 -9.60 -4.47
C ILE A 113 -11.14 -10.90 -3.91
N LYS A 114 -10.39 -11.64 -4.73
CA LYS A 114 -9.61 -12.80 -4.33
C LYS A 114 -8.24 -12.70 -4.97
N SER A 115 -7.26 -12.30 -4.20
CA SER A 115 -5.85 -12.20 -4.63
C SER A 115 -5.05 -13.22 -3.83
N VAL A 116 -4.47 -14.17 -4.52
CA VAL A 116 -3.71 -15.27 -3.90
C VAL A 116 -2.30 -15.27 -4.51
N PRO A 117 -1.28 -14.86 -3.76
CA PRO A 117 0.11 -15.04 -4.13
C PRO A 117 0.54 -16.51 -3.95
N ASP A 118 1.67 -16.88 -4.54
CA ASP A 118 2.31 -18.15 -4.25
C ASP A 118 2.96 -18.16 -2.85
N ASP A 119 3.36 -19.36 -2.39
CA ASP A 119 3.96 -19.53 -1.06
C ASP A 119 5.27 -18.77 -0.91
N VAL A 120 6.08 -18.66 -1.98
CA VAL A 120 7.36 -17.95 -1.96
C VAL A 120 7.16 -16.46 -1.72
N ALA A 121 6.12 -15.89 -2.34
CA ALA A 121 5.75 -14.48 -2.14
C ALA A 121 5.08 -14.27 -0.77
N ALA A 122 4.21 -15.19 -0.36
CA ALA A 122 3.53 -15.12 0.93
C ALA A 122 4.51 -15.19 2.11
N ASP A 123 5.52 -16.03 2.01
CA ASP A 123 6.55 -16.20 3.04
C ASP A 123 7.66 -15.11 2.96
N GLY A 124 7.60 -14.19 1.99
CA GLY A 124 8.59 -13.11 1.84
C GLY A 124 9.98 -13.59 1.45
N LEU A 125 10.10 -14.71 0.75
CA LEU A 125 11.38 -15.33 0.44
C LEU A 125 12.16 -14.68 -0.71
N PHE A 126 11.58 -13.70 -1.40
CA PHE A 126 12.26 -12.95 -2.44
C PHE A 126 13.11 -11.81 -1.86
N PHE A 127 14.37 -11.75 -2.23
CA PHE A 127 15.23 -10.64 -1.85
C PHE A 127 14.71 -9.32 -2.42
N GLY A 128 14.51 -8.33 -1.55
CA GLY A 128 14.03 -7.00 -1.92
C GLY A 128 12.53 -6.89 -2.16
N PHE A 129 11.77 -7.97 -1.91
CA PHE A 129 10.32 -7.97 -1.90
C PHE A 129 9.80 -8.30 -0.50
N PHE A 130 8.64 -7.75 -0.19
CA PHE A 130 7.99 -7.96 1.09
C PHE A 130 7.05 -9.16 1.01
N SER A 131 6.77 -9.77 2.16
CA SER A 131 5.70 -10.75 2.29
C SER A 131 4.36 -10.11 1.89
N ASP A 132 3.55 -10.84 1.15
CA ASP A 132 2.21 -10.42 0.71
C ASP A 132 1.28 -11.64 0.78
N LEU A 133 0.37 -11.63 1.72
CA LEU A 133 -0.61 -12.71 1.91
C LEU A 133 -1.83 -12.58 1.00
N GLY A 134 -1.85 -11.53 0.15
CA GLY A 134 -2.96 -11.25 -0.74
C GLY A 134 -4.14 -10.54 -0.07
N ALA A 135 -5.31 -10.63 -0.71
CA ALA A 135 -6.53 -10.01 -0.20
C ALA A 135 -7.74 -10.86 -0.57
N VAL A 136 -8.64 -11.10 0.37
CA VAL A 136 -9.88 -11.86 0.15
C VAL A 136 -11.02 -11.20 0.90
N GLY A 137 -12.06 -10.79 0.17
CA GLY A 137 -13.27 -10.23 0.79
C GLY A 137 -14.24 -9.68 -0.23
N GLU A 138 -15.40 -9.29 0.26
CA GLU A 138 -16.49 -8.73 -0.52
C GLU A 138 -17.09 -7.51 0.17
N LYS A 139 -17.77 -6.68 -0.61
CA LYS A 139 -18.43 -5.48 -0.13
C LYS A 139 -19.62 -5.11 -0.99
N ASP A 140 -20.72 -4.77 -0.33
CA ASP A 140 -21.93 -4.27 -0.95
C ASP A 140 -22.02 -2.74 -0.91
N THR A 141 -22.47 -2.17 -2.00
CA THR A 141 -22.73 -0.74 -2.12
C THR A 141 -24.09 -0.49 -2.72
N MET A 142 -24.87 0.40 -2.12
CA MET A 142 -26.15 0.83 -2.64
C MET A 142 -26.15 2.34 -2.86
N GLU A 143 -26.58 2.76 -4.03
CA GLU A 143 -26.57 4.17 -4.42
C GLU A 143 -27.94 4.61 -4.94
N TYR A 144 -28.30 5.84 -4.60
CA TYR A 144 -29.43 6.56 -5.14
C TYR A 144 -28.94 7.89 -5.67
N PHE A 145 -29.38 8.28 -6.84
CA PHE A 145 -28.99 9.57 -7.42
C PHE A 145 -30.16 10.25 -8.11
N ALA A 146 -30.08 11.57 -8.11
CA ALA A 146 -31.01 12.43 -8.80
C ALA A 146 -30.26 13.61 -9.43
N GLU A 147 -30.70 14.02 -10.59
CA GLU A 147 -30.15 15.14 -11.34
C GLU A 147 -31.29 15.91 -12.01
N VAL A 148 -31.18 17.24 -12.03
CA VAL A 148 -32.09 18.11 -12.75
C VAL A 148 -31.27 19.12 -13.54
N GLU A 149 -31.60 19.24 -14.83
CA GLU A 149 -31.08 20.29 -15.71
C GLU A 149 -32.16 21.35 -15.96
N LEU A 150 -31.79 22.59 -15.68
CA LEU A 150 -32.67 23.76 -15.72
C LEU A 150 -32.19 24.72 -16.80
N PRO A 151 -32.73 24.68 -18.02
CA PRO A 151 -32.44 25.68 -19.05
C PRO A 151 -33.22 26.97 -18.73
N LEU A 152 -32.58 27.86 -17.95
CA LEU A 152 -33.25 29.02 -17.36
C LEU A 152 -33.64 30.05 -18.42
N LEU A 153 -32.68 30.38 -19.31
CA LEU A 153 -32.87 31.39 -20.37
C LEU A 153 -32.17 30.95 -21.66
N ALA A 154 -32.77 31.28 -22.81
CA ALA A 154 -32.13 31.12 -24.10
C ALA A 154 -32.60 32.18 -25.09
N GLY A 155 -31.70 32.59 -26.01
CA GLY A 155 -32.00 33.45 -27.13
C GLY A 155 -32.37 34.90 -26.78
N VAL A 156 -32.04 35.39 -25.57
CA VAL A 156 -32.26 36.78 -25.15
C VAL A 156 -30.92 37.54 -25.06
N PRO A 157 -30.91 38.88 -25.21
CA PRO A 157 -29.67 39.66 -25.11
C PRO A 157 -28.90 39.34 -23.80
N MET A 158 -27.60 39.07 -23.91
CA MET A 158 -26.69 38.68 -22.82
C MET A 158 -26.96 37.29 -22.24
N PHE A 159 -27.96 36.56 -22.74
CA PHE A 159 -28.29 35.19 -22.30
C PHE A 159 -28.66 34.35 -23.53
N GLN A 160 -27.66 34.11 -24.39
CA GLN A 160 -27.83 33.16 -25.49
C GLN A 160 -28.11 31.75 -24.94
N GLU A 161 -27.53 31.49 -23.77
CA GLU A 161 -27.78 30.27 -22.98
C GLU A 161 -27.49 30.56 -21.52
N LEU A 162 -28.39 30.16 -20.64
CA LEU A 162 -28.16 30.08 -19.18
C LEU A 162 -28.78 28.78 -18.68
N THR A 163 -27.93 27.84 -18.34
CA THR A 163 -28.33 26.52 -17.87
C THR A 163 -27.73 26.24 -16.50
N ALA A 164 -28.54 25.77 -15.58
CA ALA A 164 -28.08 25.24 -14.30
C ALA A 164 -28.32 23.73 -14.26
N ASN A 165 -27.39 23.01 -13.63
CA ASN A 165 -27.52 21.58 -13.37
C ASN A 165 -27.25 21.33 -11.90
N ILE A 166 -28.15 20.59 -11.24
CA ILE A 166 -28.06 20.23 -9.83
C ILE A 166 -28.20 18.73 -9.73
N SER A 167 -27.25 18.11 -9.05
CA SER A 167 -27.29 16.68 -8.80
C SER A 167 -26.97 16.33 -7.36
N THR A 168 -27.50 15.21 -6.92
CA THR A 168 -27.21 14.64 -5.60
C THR A 168 -27.10 13.14 -5.71
N ARG A 169 -26.25 12.55 -4.88
CA ARG A 169 -26.09 11.10 -4.75
C ARG A 169 -26.02 10.75 -3.27
N HIS A 170 -26.73 9.71 -2.91
CA HIS A 170 -26.58 9.03 -1.62
C HIS A 170 -25.92 7.68 -1.86
N THR A 171 -24.75 7.48 -1.32
CA THR A 171 -24.02 6.20 -1.35
C THR A 171 -24.11 5.58 0.04
N LYS A 172 -24.60 4.35 0.11
CA LYS A 172 -24.57 3.53 1.33
C LYS A 172 -23.59 2.39 1.11
N ASP A 173 -22.49 2.46 1.82
CA ASP A 173 -21.47 1.42 1.88
C ASP A 173 -21.78 0.46 3.04
N GLU A 174 -21.48 -0.83 2.87
CA GLU A 174 -21.74 -1.85 3.88
C GLU A 174 -21.01 -1.57 5.20
N TYR A 175 -19.76 -1.15 5.13
CA TYR A 175 -18.89 -0.95 6.32
C TYR A 175 -18.87 0.50 6.80
N TYR A 176 -19.02 1.48 5.89
CA TYR A 176 -18.80 2.90 6.19
C TYR A 176 -20.09 3.72 6.26
N GLY A 177 -21.24 3.04 6.21
CA GLY A 177 -22.53 3.71 6.32
C GLY A 177 -22.91 4.56 5.10
N GLY A 178 -23.60 5.68 5.31
CA GLY A 178 -24.17 6.48 4.24
C GLY A 178 -23.57 7.88 4.14
N ALA A 179 -23.34 8.34 2.91
CA ALA A 179 -22.88 9.69 2.61
C ALA A 179 -23.69 10.33 1.47
N TRP A 180 -23.97 11.62 1.62
CA TRP A 180 -24.55 12.44 0.58
C TRP A 180 -23.49 13.26 -0.13
N THR A 181 -23.52 13.28 -1.44
CA THR A 181 -22.75 14.19 -2.26
C THR A 181 -23.65 15.04 -3.12
N TYR A 182 -23.21 16.25 -3.42
CA TYR A 182 -23.96 17.24 -4.18
C TYR A 182 -23.06 17.87 -5.23
N SER A 183 -23.66 18.25 -6.37
CA SER A 183 -22.98 19.03 -7.38
C SER A 183 -23.94 20.07 -7.94
N GLY A 184 -23.43 21.29 -8.11
CA GLY A 184 -24.09 22.39 -8.79
C GLY A 184 -23.23 22.92 -9.92
N LYS A 185 -23.80 23.04 -11.10
CA LYS A 185 -23.10 23.56 -12.29
C LYS A 185 -23.91 24.69 -12.87
N LEU A 186 -23.23 25.72 -13.35
CA LEU A 186 -23.82 26.83 -14.08
C LEU A 186 -23.06 27.04 -15.38
N ALA A 187 -23.76 27.12 -16.47
CA ALA A 187 -23.25 27.48 -17.78
C ALA A 187 -23.96 28.74 -18.25
N TRP A 188 -23.19 29.78 -18.57
CA TRP A 188 -23.68 31.04 -19.07
C TRP A 188 -22.94 31.42 -20.35
N ARG A 189 -23.72 31.60 -21.41
CA ARG A 189 -23.25 32.06 -22.75
C ARG A 189 -23.87 33.43 -22.99
N PRO A 190 -23.17 34.53 -22.65
CA PRO A 190 -23.67 35.89 -22.92
C PRO A 190 -23.75 36.20 -24.41
N ILE A 191 -22.80 35.73 -25.19
CA ILE A 191 -22.70 35.88 -26.64
C ILE A 191 -22.21 34.55 -27.25
N ASP A 192 -22.42 34.34 -28.54
CA ASP A 192 -22.12 33.06 -29.22
C ASP A 192 -20.66 32.60 -29.06
N SER A 193 -19.73 33.54 -28.99
CA SER A 193 -18.29 33.27 -28.91
C SER A 193 -17.75 33.05 -27.47
N LEU A 194 -18.56 33.30 -26.43
CA LEU A 194 -18.10 33.23 -25.03
C LEU A 194 -19.02 32.34 -24.19
N LEU A 195 -18.45 31.32 -23.56
CA LEU A 195 -19.12 30.48 -22.58
C LEU A 195 -18.36 30.51 -21.27
N LEU A 196 -19.03 30.87 -20.19
CA LEU A 196 -18.54 30.82 -18.80
C LEU A 196 -19.17 29.65 -18.09
N ARG A 197 -18.35 28.88 -17.36
CA ARG A 197 -18.82 27.73 -16.57
C ARG A 197 -18.28 27.79 -15.16
N GLY A 198 -19.11 27.46 -14.21
CA GLY A 198 -18.73 27.26 -12.81
C GLY A 198 -19.32 25.95 -12.28
N THR A 199 -18.55 25.28 -11.44
CA THR A 199 -19.00 24.03 -10.78
C THR A 199 -18.55 24.05 -9.33
N VAL A 200 -19.45 23.63 -8.44
CA VAL A 200 -19.18 23.38 -7.04
C VAL A 200 -19.77 22.02 -6.69
N GLY A 201 -19.11 21.28 -5.84
CA GLY A 201 -19.60 19.96 -5.41
C GLY A 201 -18.79 19.38 -4.27
N THR A 202 -19.30 18.29 -3.74
CA THR A 202 -18.66 17.49 -2.70
C THR A 202 -18.29 16.12 -3.28
N SER A 203 -17.30 15.47 -2.70
CA SER A 203 -16.94 14.11 -3.05
C SER A 203 -16.90 13.19 -1.83
N TYR A 204 -17.04 11.91 -2.08
CA TYR A 204 -16.99 10.84 -1.08
C TYR A 204 -16.21 9.66 -1.65
N ARG A 205 -15.33 9.08 -0.84
CA ARG A 205 -14.63 7.84 -1.14
C ARG A 205 -14.65 6.95 0.10
N ALA A 206 -15.23 5.77 -0.03
CA ALA A 206 -15.04 4.69 0.93
C ALA A 206 -13.72 3.95 0.64
N PRO A 207 -13.07 3.36 1.64
CA PRO A 207 -11.94 2.47 1.43
C PRO A 207 -12.26 1.35 0.44
N ASN A 208 -11.27 0.99 -0.37
CA ASN A 208 -11.42 -0.05 -1.38
C ASN A 208 -11.28 -1.46 -0.79
N LEU A 209 -11.57 -2.49 -1.61
CA LEU A 209 -11.50 -3.88 -1.15
C LEU A 209 -10.13 -4.30 -0.62
N ARG A 210 -9.03 -3.83 -1.24
CA ARG A 210 -7.71 -4.19 -0.75
C ARG A 210 -7.38 -3.48 0.57
N GLU A 211 -7.79 -2.23 0.73
CA GLU A 211 -7.65 -1.50 2.00
C GLU A 211 -8.42 -2.17 3.13
N ASN A 212 -9.57 -2.80 2.83
CA ASN A 212 -10.39 -3.49 3.81
C ASN A 212 -9.91 -4.92 4.12
N PHE A 213 -9.49 -5.66 3.10
CA PHE A 213 -9.35 -7.12 3.16
C PHE A 213 -7.94 -7.62 2.86
N LEU A 214 -6.93 -6.76 2.93
CA LEU A 214 -5.53 -7.19 2.87
C LEU A 214 -5.25 -8.16 4.03
N LEU A 215 -4.82 -9.39 3.72
CA LEU A 215 -4.59 -10.42 4.72
C LEU A 215 -3.30 -10.18 5.52
N GLY A 216 -2.34 -9.50 4.92
CA GLY A 216 -1.09 -9.09 5.52
C GLY A 216 -0.08 -8.71 4.45
N GLN A 217 0.67 -7.66 4.71
CA GLN A 217 1.79 -7.24 3.87
C GLN A 217 2.86 -6.66 4.75
N THR A 218 4.09 -7.15 4.62
CA THR A 218 5.21 -6.56 5.34
C THR A 218 5.82 -5.39 4.58
N GLY A 219 6.54 -4.55 5.30
CA GLY A 219 7.27 -3.44 4.74
C GLY A 219 8.30 -2.94 5.73
N PHE A 220 9.28 -2.17 5.27
CA PHE A 220 10.29 -1.60 6.15
C PHE A 220 10.02 -0.12 6.41
N GLN A 221 10.04 0.25 7.69
CA GLN A 221 10.00 1.64 8.12
C GLN A 221 11.22 1.99 8.95
N ASN A 222 11.74 3.20 8.73
CA ASN A 222 12.76 3.74 9.58
C ASN A 222 12.11 4.32 10.84
N LEU A 223 12.44 3.73 11.97
CA LEU A 223 12.00 4.18 13.28
C LEU A 223 13.21 4.65 14.09
N THR A 224 13.03 5.74 14.83
CA THR A 224 14.04 6.20 15.80
C THR A 224 13.77 5.49 17.12
N ASP A 225 14.74 4.71 17.60
CA ASP A 225 14.63 4.07 18.89
C ASP A 225 14.99 5.10 20.00
N PRO A 226 14.02 5.45 20.85
CA PRO A 226 14.24 6.43 21.89
C PRO A 226 15.18 5.94 23.01
N CYS A 227 15.43 4.63 23.10
CA CYS A 227 16.32 4.06 24.12
C CYS A 227 17.80 4.10 23.72
N VAL A 228 18.11 4.24 22.42
CA VAL A 228 19.49 4.37 21.95
C VAL A 228 20.07 5.73 22.37
N VAL A 229 21.29 5.72 22.89
CA VAL A 229 22.02 6.95 23.23
C VAL A 229 22.16 7.84 21.98
N PRO A 230 21.71 9.11 22.03
CA PRO A 230 21.89 10.04 20.92
C PRO A 230 23.37 10.25 20.58
N ASP A 231 23.72 10.42 19.33
CA ASP A 231 25.08 10.66 18.87
C ASP A 231 25.72 11.86 19.58
N ALA A 232 24.93 12.90 19.88
CA ALA A 232 25.38 14.07 20.61
C ALA A 232 25.81 13.76 22.07
N ALA A 233 25.22 12.72 22.66
CA ALA A 233 25.46 12.28 24.04
C ALA A 233 26.42 11.07 24.14
N TYR A 234 26.98 10.64 23.01
CA TYR A 234 27.89 9.49 22.97
C TYR A 234 29.26 9.88 22.39
N ASP A 235 30.30 9.61 23.16
CA ASP A 235 31.70 9.72 22.71
C ASP A 235 32.31 8.31 22.65
N PRO A 236 32.88 7.87 21.53
CA PRO A 236 33.47 6.54 21.40
C PRO A 236 34.62 6.26 22.35
N ILE A 237 35.26 7.31 22.91
CA ILE A 237 36.41 7.21 23.84
C ILE A 237 35.97 7.36 25.29
N ASN A 238 35.09 8.34 25.56
CA ASN A 238 34.70 8.72 26.92
C ASN A 238 33.33 8.15 27.34
N GLY A 239 32.58 7.58 26.41
CA GLY A 239 31.26 6.99 26.63
C GLY A 239 30.12 8.02 26.69
N TYR A 240 29.15 7.77 27.54
CA TYR A 240 27.94 8.57 27.65
C TYR A 240 28.15 9.89 28.40
N ASP A 241 27.70 11.00 27.81
CA ASP A 241 27.66 12.32 28.40
C ASP A 241 26.24 12.79 28.71
N PRO A 242 25.80 12.79 29.97
CA PRO A 242 24.46 13.19 30.36
C PRO A 242 24.12 14.66 30.08
N ASN A 243 25.12 15.53 29.89
CA ASN A 243 24.89 16.95 29.62
C ASN A 243 24.43 17.20 28.17
N ASN A 244 24.73 16.26 27.29
CA ASN A 244 24.35 16.31 25.89
C ASN A 244 23.16 15.40 25.57
N ASP A 245 22.60 14.70 26.55
CA ASP A 245 21.38 13.90 26.39
C ASP A 245 20.15 14.78 26.53
N ASN A 246 19.44 14.98 25.45
CA ASN A 246 18.21 15.77 25.37
C ASN A 246 16.93 14.94 25.46
N ARG A 247 17.02 13.63 25.75
CA ARG A 247 15.86 12.76 25.90
C ARG A 247 15.09 13.11 27.18
N PRO A 248 13.74 13.13 27.14
CA PRO A 248 12.92 13.32 28.35
C PRO A 248 13.20 12.23 29.40
N ALA A 249 13.13 12.60 30.68
CA ALA A 249 13.37 11.68 31.79
C ALA A 249 12.39 10.49 31.79
N GLU A 250 11.17 10.70 31.29
CA GLU A 250 10.15 9.67 31.13
C GLU A 250 10.57 8.60 30.11
N VAL A 251 11.26 9.00 29.05
CA VAL A 251 11.80 8.06 28.04
C VAL A 251 12.87 7.19 28.69
N LEU A 252 13.82 7.81 29.41
CA LEU A 252 14.88 7.06 30.09
C LEU A 252 14.33 6.07 31.11
N SER A 253 13.32 6.48 31.90
CA SER A 253 12.66 5.59 32.87
C SER A 253 11.89 4.45 32.23
N ASN A 254 11.23 4.71 31.09
CA ASN A 254 10.49 3.68 30.34
C ASN A 254 11.45 2.64 29.74
N CYS A 255 12.60 3.08 29.22
CA CYS A 255 13.64 2.16 28.73
C CYS A 255 14.18 1.26 29.84
N GLN A 256 14.48 1.85 31.01
CA GLN A 256 14.93 1.10 32.19
C GLN A 256 13.88 0.08 32.67
N ALA A 257 12.59 0.46 32.64
CA ALA A 257 11.49 -0.46 32.99
C ALA A 257 11.38 -1.66 32.05
N GLN A 258 11.86 -1.51 30.80
CA GLN A 258 11.97 -2.57 29.81
C GLN A 258 13.27 -3.37 29.91
N GLY A 259 14.12 -3.07 30.88
CA GLY A 259 15.42 -3.74 31.08
C GLY A 259 16.53 -3.23 30.17
N ILE A 260 16.33 -2.10 29.51
CA ILE A 260 17.32 -1.47 28.64
C ILE A 260 18.00 -0.34 29.45
N ASP A 261 19.32 -0.37 29.53
CA ASP A 261 20.09 0.77 30.12
C ASP A 261 20.26 1.86 29.04
N PRO A 262 19.52 2.98 29.15
CA PRO A 262 19.54 4.02 28.13
C PRO A 262 20.83 4.85 28.13
N THR A 263 21.77 4.59 29.02
CA THR A 263 23.07 5.27 29.08
C THR A 263 24.20 4.49 28.42
N THR A 264 23.97 3.20 28.18
CA THR A 264 24.97 2.30 27.57
C THR A 264 24.45 1.64 26.27
N PHE A 265 23.14 1.75 26.00
CA PHE A 265 22.58 1.15 24.82
C PHE A 265 22.93 1.98 23.57
N VAL A 266 23.93 1.51 22.85
CA VAL A 266 24.41 2.11 21.59
C VAL A 266 24.27 1.10 20.47
N ASN A 267 23.74 1.53 19.33
CA ASN A 267 23.63 0.72 18.13
C ASN A 267 24.56 1.27 17.05
N GLY A 268 25.87 1.11 17.26
CA GLY A 268 26.87 1.60 16.30
C GLY A 268 26.78 3.10 16.00
N GLY A 269 26.21 3.91 16.94
CA GLY A 269 26.00 5.34 16.75
C GLY A 269 24.75 5.69 15.92
N ASN A 270 23.88 4.75 15.60
CA ASN A 270 22.69 5.01 14.82
C ASN A 270 21.42 4.79 15.66
N GLN A 271 20.63 5.86 15.86
CA GLN A 271 19.33 5.79 16.52
C GLN A 271 18.21 5.33 15.57
N VAL A 272 18.45 5.35 14.27
CA VAL A 272 17.45 5.00 13.26
C VAL A 272 17.62 3.54 12.86
N TYR A 273 16.56 2.77 13.03
CA TYR A 273 16.47 1.37 12.60
C TYR A 273 15.51 1.24 11.45
N SER A 274 15.88 0.45 10.48
CA SER A 274 14.93 -0.09 9.52
C SER A 274 14.31 -1.34 10.13
N VAL A 275 13.06 -1.24 10.53
CA VAL A 275 12.31 -2.38 11.10
C VAL A 275 11.26 -2.86 10.11
N GLU A 276 11.11 -4.15 10.02
CA GLU A 276 10.01 -4.75 9.28
C GLU A 276 8.73 -4.62 10.11
N ILE A 277 7.70 -4.08 9.46
CA ILE A 277 6.36 -3.94 10.04
C ILE A 277 5.39 -4.75 9.21
N ASP A 278 4.44 -5.38 9.85
CA ASP A 278 3.31 -6.05 9.21
C ASP A 278 2.07 -5.15 9.28
N GLY A 279 1.37 -5.03 8.15
CA GLY A 279 0.14 -4.27 8.02
C GLY A 279 -0.92 -5.09 7.29
N GLY A 280 -2.12 -5.11 7.84
CA GLY A 280 -3.28 -5.76 7.24
C GLY A 280 -4.36 -4.77 6.84
N GLY A 281 -5.42 -5.28 6.23
CA GLY A 281 -6.63 -4.54 5.96
C GLY A 281 -7.40 -4.24 7.24
N ALA A 282 -8.23 -3.20 7.19
CA ALA A 282 -9.06 -2.80 8.32
C ALA A 282 -10.45 -2.35 7.86
N LEU A 283 -11.47 -2.67 8.66
CA LEU A 283 -12.86 -2.27 8.42
C LEU A 283 -13.26 -1.01 9.21
N ASP A 284 -12.37 -0.50 10.04
CA ASP A 284 -12.54 0.70 10.85
C ASP A 284 -11.78 1.93 10.31
N LEU A 285 -11.39 1.88 9.05
CA LEU A 285 -10.81 3.02 8.34
C LEU A 285 -11.84 4.15 8.22
N ALA A 286 -11.37 5.37 8.08
CA ALA A 286 -12.24 6.52 7.84
C ALA A 286 -12.52 6.71 6.36
N GLU A 287 -13.76 7.10 6.05
CA GLU A 287 -14.11 7.56 4.71
C GLU A 287 -13.51 8.95 4.43
N GLU A 288 -13.21 9.22 3.17
CA GLU A 288 -12.72 10.51 2.71
C GLU A 288 -13.87 11.38 2.17
N LYS A 289 -13.93 12.62 2.63
CA LYS A 289 -14.93 13.62 2.19
C LYS A 289 -14.25 14.94 1.85
N SER A 290 -14.67 15.57 0.78
CA SER A 290 -14.18 16.89 0.36
C SER A 290 -15.30 17.76 -0.23
#